data_b1e93831231f0c7faccb89759aca2fbb
#
_entry.id   b1e93831231f0c7faccb89759aca2fbb
#
_cell.length_a   1.000
_cell.length_b   1.000
_cell.length_c   1.000
_cell.angle_alpha   90.00
_cell.angle_beta   90.00
_cell.angle_gamma   90.00
#
_symmetry.space_group_name_H-M   'P 1'
#
loop_
_entity.id
_entity.type
_entity.pdbx_description
1 polymer ?
#
loop_
_entity_poly.entity_id
_entity_poly.type
_entity_poly.pdbx_seq_one_letter_code
_entity_poly.pdbx_strand_id
1 'polypeptide(L)' 'MNRFKPNQTVRINDTQSEYHKCLARVVKVGQKSYDVVVGPTTMRVVPEQLLGVRKP' A
#
# COMPACT_ATOMS: atom_id res chain seq x y z
N MET A 1 12.82 -3.04 -9.26
CA MET A 1 12.88 -3.78 -7.99
C MET A 1 11.64 -3.48 -7.18
N ASN A 2 10.95 -4.52 -6.74
CA ASN A 2 9.72 -4.34 -5.97
C ASN A 2 10.06 -4.01 -4.52
N ARG A 3 9.48 -2.93 -4.02
CA ARG A 3 9.69 -2.52 -2.63
C ARG A 3 8.84 -3.33 -1.66
N PHE A 4 7.71 -3.82 -2.14
CA PHE A 4 6.72 -4.49 -1.30
C PHE A 4 6.35 -5.83 -1.91
N LYS A 5 5.96 -6.77 -1.07
CA LYS A 5 5.59 -8.11 -1.48
C LYS A 5 4.12 -8.35 -1.19
N PRO A 6 3.49 -9.34 -1.88
CA PRO A 6 2.11 -9.70 -1.55
C PRO A 6 1.98 -10.06 -0.07
N ASN A 7 0.85 -9.70 0.51
CA ASN A 7 0.51 -9.92 1.93
C ASN A 7 1.29 -9.06 2.90
N GLN A 8 2.11 -8.13 2.40
CA GLN A 8 2.85 -7.22 3.27
C GLN A 8 1.92 -6.10 3.73
N THR A 9 2.06 -5.72 5.00
CA THR A 9 1.34 -4.56 5.53
C THR A 9 2.11 -3.29 5.21
N VAL A 10 1.40 -2.30 4.70
CA VAL A 10 1.97 -1.00 4.35
C VAL A 10 1.06 0.10 4.89
N ARG A 11 1.56 1.32 4.87
CA ARG A 11 0.78 2.49 5.26
C ARG A 11 0.60 3.39 4.05
N ILE A 12 -0.60 3.91 3.87
CA ILE A 12 -0.87 4.84 2.77
C ILE A 12 -0.21 6.17 3.10
N ASN A 13 0.58 6.67 2.15
CA ASN A 13 1.28 7.95 2.28
C ASN A 13 0.88 8.86 1.13
N ASP A 14 -0.36 9.34 1.18
CA ASP A 14 -0.92 10.20 0.14
C ASP A 14 -1.83 11.21 0.80
N THR A 15 -1.33 12.43 0.96
CA THR A 15 -2.05 13.49 1.66
C THR A 15 -3.33 13.89 0.97
N GLN A 16 -3.50 13.55 -0.32
CA GLN A 16 -4.72 13.85 -1.05
C GLN A 16 -5.75 12.74 -0.96
N SER A 17 -5.38 11.61 -0.37
CA SER A 17 -6.28 10.49 -0.21
C SER A 17 -6.96 10.54 1.16
N GLU A 18 -8.24 10.17 1.19
CA GLU A 18 -8.95 10.03 2.46
C GLU A 18 -8.40 8.89 3.31
N TYR A 19 -7.59 8.01 2.70
CA TYR A 19 -6.98 6.89 3.40
C TYR A 19 -5.55 7.17 3.85
N HIS A 20 -5.13 8.44 3.77
CA HIS A 20 -3.79 8.82 4.20
C HIS A 20 -3.54 8.36 5.65
N LYS A 21 -2.39 7.74 5.87
CA LYS A 21 -1.96 7.17 7.16
C LYS A 21 -2.71 5.91 7.58
N CYS A 22 -3.63 5.41 6.75
CA CYS A 22 -4.30 4.14 7.04
C CYS A 22 -3.39 2.97 6.72
N LEU A 23 -3.54 1.88 7.47
CA LEU A 23 -2.84 0.64 7.16
C LEU A 23 -3.54 -0.08 6.04
N ALA A 24 -2.76 -0.70 5.17
CA ALA A 24 -3.26 -1.46 4.05
C ALA A 24 -2.45 -2.73 3.89
N ARG A 25 -2.99 -3.69 3.14
CA ARG A 25 -2.29 -4.93 2.82
C ARG A 25 -2.10 -5.01 1.31
N VAL A 26 -0.90 -5.32 0.89
CA VAL A 26 -0.61 -5.52 -0.53
C VAL A 26 -1.18 -6.87 -0.94
N VAL A 27 -2.05 -6.87 -1.95
CA VAL A 27 -2.66 -8.11 -2.45
C VAL A 27 -2.13 -8.49 -3.82
N LYS A 28 -1.61 -7.51 -4.59
CA LYS A 28 -1.06 -7.82 -5.90
C LYS A 28 0.07 -6.83 -6.19
N VAL A 29 1.14 -7.34 -6.77
CA VAL A 29 2.30 -6.52 -7.14
C VAL A 29 2.35 -6.42 -8.66
N GLY A 30 2.22 -5.20 -9.18
CA GLY A 30 2.38 -4.93 -10.59
C GLY A 30 3.77 -4.40 -10.89
N GLN A 31 3.99 -4.01 -12.14
CA GLN A 31 5.30 -3.48 -12.54
C GLN A 31 5.52 -2.06 -12.04
N LYS A 32 4.46 -1.24 -12.03
CA LYS A 32 4.56 0.17 -11.67
C LYS A 32 3.64 0.56 -10.53
N SER A 33 2.78 -0.34 -10.11
CA SER A 33 1.79 -0.05 -9.09
C SER A 33 1.50 -1.28 -8.26
N TYR A 34 0.79 -1.08 -7.17
CA TYR A 34 0.38 -2.15 -6.27
C TYR A 34 -1.13 -2.07 -6.07
N ASP A 35 -1.75 -3.24 -5.96
CA ASP A 35 -3.14 -3.31 -5.51
C ASP A 35 -3.11 -3.60 -4.02
N VAL A 36 -3.76 -2.73 -3.25
CA VAL A 36 -3.80 -2.85 -1.79
C VAL A 36 -5.22 -2.81 -1.30
N VAL A 37 -5.45 -3.41 -0.15
CA VAL A 37 -6.76 -3.42 0.51
C VAL A 37 -6.67 -2.58 1.77
N VAL A 38 -7.59 -1.62 1.87
CA VAL A 38 -7.78 -0.80 3.08
C VAL A 38 -9.19 -1.08 3.57
N GLY A 39 -9.31 -1.87 4.64
CA GLY A 39 -10.62 -2.32 5.10
C GLY A 39 -11.33 -3.10 4.00
N PRO A 40 -12.56 -2.74 3.63
CA PRO A 40 -13.29 -3.42 2.54
C PRO A 40 -12.94 -2.90 1.14
N THR A 41 -12.04 -1.92 1.03
CA THR A 41 -11.78 -1.24 -0.23
C THR A 41 -10.46 -1.71 -0.83
N THR A 42 -10.49 -2.07 -2.12
CA THR A 42 -9.27 -2.36 -2.89
C THR A 42 -8.93 -1.14 -3.73
N MET A 43 -7.65 -0.75 -3.71
CA MET A 43 -7.23 0.40 -4.50
C MET A 43 -5.86 0.13 -5.13
N ARG A 44 -5.59 0.84 -6.22
CA ARG A 44 -4.30 0.77 -6.90
C ARG A 44 -3.49 2.01 -6.51
N VAL A 45 -2.26 1.78 -6.10
CA VAL A 45 -1.38 2.86 -5.66
C VAL A 45 0.00 2.69 -6.27
N VAL A 46 0.72 3.79 -6.39
CA VAL A 46 2.12 3.75 -6.84
C VAL A 46 3.03 3.65 -5.61
N PRO A 47 4.29 3.18 -5.80
CA PRO A 47 5.20 3.01 -4.66
C PRO A 47 5.39 4.25 -3.81
N GLU A 48 5.39 5.43 -4.42
CA GLU A 48 5.59 6.68 -3.69
C GLU A 48 4.46 6.98 -2.72
N GLN A 49 3.30 6.35 -2.90
CA GLN A 49 2.13 6.53 -2.04
C GLN A 49 2.08 5.53 -0.89
N LEU A 50 3.13 4.73 -0.74
CA LEU A 50 3.16 3.69 0.29
C LEU A 50 4.40 3.84 1.16
N LEU A 51 4.22 3.55 2.43
CA LEU A 51 5.33 3.44 3.39
C LEU A 51 5.34 2.03 3.96
N GLY A 52 6.54 1.46 4.06
CA GLY A 52 6.70 0.19 4.73
C GLY A 52 6.44 0.32 6.23
N VAL A 53 5.83 -0.71 6.80
CA VAL A 53 5.59 -0.77 8.24
C VAL A 53 6.54 -1.77 8.83
N ARG A 54 7.42 -1.32 9.73
CA ARG A 54 8.32 -2.20 10.43
C ARG A 54 7.64 -2.78 11.63
N LYS A 55 7.80 -4.08 11.77
CA LYS A 55 7.38 -4.74 12.99
C LYS A 55 8.51 -4.68 13.99
N PRO A 56 8.19 -4.45 15.24
CA PRO A 56 9.21 -4.47 16.29
C PRO A 56 9.82 -5.85 16.48
#